data_fe436d29082b441392a864f06a02ac3d
#
_entry.id   fe436d29082b441392a864f06a02ac3d
#
_cell.length_a   1.000
_cell.length_b   1.000
_cell.length_c   1.000
_cell.angle_alpha   90.00
_cell.angle_beta   90.00
_cell.angle_gamma   90.00
#
_symmetry.space_group_name_H-M   'P 1'
#
loop_
_entity.id
_entity.type
_entity.pdbx_description
1 polymer ?
#
loop_
_entity_poly.entity_id
_entity_poly.type
_entity_poly.pdbx_seq_one_letter_code
_entity_poly.pdbx_strand_id
1 'polypeptide(L)'
;MVITFRLLFCALAFALAGRRVLLIDCDLRRPSCHRAFGISNDNGLSRYLAGQVEFADVVHDVEVPNLRFVPAGPTPPNPAELVGSERMRDTLERLRDEYDFVIIDSPPTLPVTDAVLLGREADGVILVVKGNDTPRELVRRARDQLSQAGVHMLGALINNVNRGWGELYGYGRY
;
A
#
# COMPACT_ATOMS: atom_id res chain seq x y z
N MET A 1 -12.23 2.79 3.46
CA MET A 1 -12.49 2.42 2.05
C MET A 1 -12.02 3.45 1.00
N VAL A 2 -11.58 4.65 1.35
CA VAL A 2 -11.23 5.72 0.37
C VAL A 2 -9.72 5.79 0.05
N ILE A 3 -8.84 5.30 0.92
CA ILE A 3 -7.37 5.39 0.75
C ILE A 3 -6.89 4.33 -0.25
N THR A 4 -7.37 3.11 -0.14
CA THR A 4 -7.08 1.97 -1.02
C THR A 4 -7.35 2.28 -2.50
N PHE A 5 -8.43 2.98 -2.82
CA PHE A 5 -8.77 3.36 -4.21
C PHE A 5 -7.71 4.22 -4.89
N ARG A 6 -6.93 5.02 -4.16
CA ARG A 6 -5.93 5.92 -4.77
C ARG A 6 -4.61 5.23 -5.07
N LEU A 7 -4.21 4.27 -4.26
CA LEU A 7 -3.08 3.39 -4.58
C LEU A 7 -3.38 2.57 -5.83
N LEU A 8 -4.62 2.08 -5.97
CA LEU A 8 -5.11 1.46 -7.20
C LEU A 8 -4.93 2.36 -8.42
N PHE A 9 -5.27 3.65 -8.34
CA PHE A 9 -5.08 4.58 -9.47
C PHE A 9 -3.61 4.75 -9.85
N CYS A 10 -2.69 4.79 -8.88
CA CYS A 10 -1.25 4.85 -9.17
C CYS A 10 -0.80 3.56 -9.87
N ALA A 11 -1.20 2.39 -9.35
CA ALA A 11 -0.88 1.10 -9.95
C ALA A 11 -1.41 1.00 -11.40
N LEU A 12 -2.67 1.41 -11.61
CA LEU A 12 -3.29 1.46 -12.93
C LEU A 12 -2.54 2.41 -13.88
N ALA A 13 -2.18 3.61 -13.43
CA ALA A 13 -1.49 4.60 -14.26
C ALA A 13 -0.14 4.08 -14.74
N PHE A 14 0.66 3.46 -13.87
CA PHE A 14 1.94 2.86 -14.26
C PHE A 14 1.76 1.66 -15.18
N ALA A 15 0.80 0.79 -14.92
CA ALA A 15 0.51 -0.37 -15.75
C ALA A 15 0.05 0.04 -17.17
N LEU A 16 -0.83 1.04 -17.28
CA LEU A 16 -1.28 1.61 -18.56
C LEU A 16 -0.14 2.34 -19.30
N ALA A 17 0.86 2.84 -18.59
CA ALA A 17 2.10 3.37 -19.17
C ALA A 17 3.08 2.26 -19.62
N GLY A 18 2.67 0.99 -19.59
CA GLY A 18 3.46 -0.16 -20.05
C GLY A 18 4.48 -0.67 -19.05
N ARG A 19 4.39 -0.27 -17.76
CA ARG A 19 5.28 -0.73 -16.70
C ARG A 19 4.75 -2.03 -16.07
N ARG A 20 5.64 -2.96 -15.74
CA ARG A 20 5.30 -4.17 -14.96
C ARG A 20 5.06 -3.77 -13.52
N VAL A 21 3.83 -3.90 -13.06
CA VAL A 21 3.39 -3.45 -11.73
C VAL A 21 2.85 -4.61 -10.91
N LEU A 22 3.29 -4.70 -9.66
CA LEU A 22 2.71 -5.56 -8.65
C LEU A 22 2.09 -4.69 -7.55
N LEU A 23 0.81 -4.90 -7.27
CA LEU A 23 0.14 -4.34 -6.11
C LEU A 23 0.01 -5.41 -5.04
N ILE A 24 0.45 -5.10 -3.82
CA ILE A 24 0.36 -6.02 -2.67
C ILE A 24 -0.48 -5.37 -1.57
N ASP A 25 -1.56 -6.06 -1.15
CA ASP A 25 -2.35 -5.67 0.02
C ASP A 25 -1.64 -6.18 1.29
N CYS A 26 -0.91 -5.29 1.98
CA CYS A 26 -0.23 -5.56 3.24
C CYS A 26 -1.04 -5.11 4.47
N ASP A 27 -2.28 -4.62 4.30
CA ASP A 27 -3.20 -4.43 5.44
C ASP A 27 -3.79 -5.78 5.85
N LEU A 28 -2.97 -6.60 6.50
CA LEU A 28 -3.38 -7.92 7.01
C LEU A 28 -4.43 -7.83 8.14
N ARG A 29 -4.70 -6.61 8.64
CA ARG A 29 -5.67 -6.37 9.73
C ARG A 29 -7.07 -6.11 9.21
N ARG A 30 -7.18 -5.34 8.11
CA ARG A 30 -8.46 -4.95 7.50
C ARG A 30 -8.37 -4.95 5.97
N PRO A 31 -8.09 -6.12 5.36
CA PRO A 31 -7.87 -6.23 3.93
C PRO A 31 -9.08 -5.72 3.14
N SER A 32 -8.81 -5.00 2.05
CA SER A 32 -9.88 -4.41 1.25
C SER A 32 -9.61 -4.34 -0.25
N CYS A 33 -8.34 -4.40 -0.68
CA CYS A 33 -7.96 -4.27 -2.09
C CYS A 33 -8.56 -5.38 -2.97
N HIS A 34 -8.68 -6.61 -2.47
CA HIS A 34 -9.24 -7.77 -3.18
C HIS A 34 -10.64 -7.51 -3.74
N ARG A 35 -11.45 -6.69 -3.04
CA ARG A 35 -12.83 -6.36 -3.46
C ARG A 35 -12.87 -5.54 -4.74
N ALA A 36 -11.85 -4.70 -4.98
CA ALA A 36 -11.77 -3.86 -6.16
C ALA A 36 -11.49 -4.67 -7.44
N PHE A 37 -10.86 -5.83 -7.28
CA PHE A 37 -10.55 -6.76 -8.39
C PHE A 37 -11.51 -7.95 -8.46
N GLY A 38 -12.47 -8.09 -7.54
CA GLY A 38 -13.35 -9.25 -7.49
C GLY A 38 -12.64 -10.56 -7.16
N ILE A 39 -11.46 -10.48 -6.53
CA ILE A 39 -10.62 -11.65 -6.19
C ILE A 39 -10.97 -12.12 -4.77
N SER A 40 -10.99 -13.46 -4.54
CA SER A 40 -11.15 -14.02 -3.19
C SER A 40 -9.96 -13.63 -2.30
N ASN A 41 -10.22 -13.50 -0.99
CA ASN A 41 -9.20 -13.28 0.03
C ASN A 41 -8.94 -14.54 0.88
N ASP A 42 -9.35 -15.71 0.43
CA ASP A 42 -9.16 -16.98 1.15
C ASP A 42 -7.71 -17.46 1.12
N ASN A 43 -6.96 -17.00 0.12
CA ASN A 43 -5.53 -17.21 -0.03
C ASN A 43 -4.85 -15.86 -0.31
N GLY A 44 -3.61 -15.67 0.19
CA GLY A 44 -2.90 -14.40 0.00
C GLY A 44 -1.61 -14.30 0.79
N LEU A 45 -1.12 -13.08 0.91
CA LEU A 45 0.17 -12.74 1.52
C LEU A 45 0.36 -13.36 2.92
N SER A 46 -0.65 -13.32 3.77
CA SER A 46 -0.58 -13.86 5.13
C SER A 46 -0.25 -15.35 5.17
N ARG A 47 -0.85 -16.15 4.28
CA ARG A 47 -0.58 -17.58 4.20
C ARG A 47 0.80 -17.88 3.61
N TYR A 48 1.21 -17.10 2.60
CA TYR A 48 2.56 -17.18 2.07
C TYR A 48 3.62 -16.84 3.13
N LEU A 49 3.47 -15.74 3.85
CA LEU A 49 4.41 -15.36 4.90
C LEU A 49 4.45 -16.35 6.06
N ALA A 50 3.33 -17.02 6.34
CA ALA A 50 3.25 -18.12 7.31
C ALA A 50 3.85 -19.46 6.79
N GLY A 51 4.34 -19.52 5.55
CA GLY A 51 4.93 -20.73 4.97
C GLY A 51 3.93 -21.82 4.58
N GLN A 52 2.65 -21.47 4.41
CA GLN A 52 1.58 -22.42 4.10
C GLN A 52 1.38 -22.65 2.60
N VAL A 53 1.79 -21.70 1.78
CA VAL A 53 1.66 -21.72 0.31
C VAL A 53 2.88 -21.07 -0.33
N GLU A 54 3.12 -21.30 -1.64
CA GLU A 54 4.17 -20.61 -2.38
C GLU A 54 3.72 -19.23 -2.85
N PHE A 55 4.68 -18.34 -3.17
CA PHE A 55 4.35 -16.98 -3.62
C PHE A 55 3.56 -16.97 -4.93
N ALA A 56 3.87 -17.90 -5.84
CA ALA A 56 3.16 -18.05 -7.11
C ALA A 56 1.66 -18.35 -6.93
N ASP A 57 1.28 -19.03 -5.84
CA ASP A 57 -0.11 -19.40 -5.56
C ASP A 57 -0.97 -18.21 -5.10
N VAL A 58 -0.34 -17.08 -4.76
CA VAL A 58 -1.03 -15.88 -4.24
C VAL A 58 -0.94 -14.69 -5.17
N VAL A 59 -0.20 -14.79 -6.27
CA VAL A 59 -0.14 -13.74 -7.31
C VAL A 59 -1.24 -13.98 -8.33
N HIS A 60 -2.06 -12.95 -8.56
CA HIS A 60 -3.17 -12.99 -9.50
C HIS A 60 -2.95 -12.03 -10.66
N ASP A 61 -3.21 -12.50 -11.87
CA ASP A 61 -3.40 -11.61 -13.01
C ASP A 61 -4.78 -10.91 -12.85
N VAL A 62 -4.84 -9.63 -13.19
CA VAL A 62 -6.07 -8.84 -13.17
C VAL A 62 -6.42 -8.41 -14.61
N GLU A 63 -7.63 -7.88 -14.83
CA GLU A 63 -8.09 -7.49 -16.18
C GLU A 63 -7.27 -6.35 -16.82
N VAL A 64 -6.37 -5.74 -16.07
CA VAL A 64 -5.50 -4.65 -16.52
C VAL A 64 -4.14 -5.20 -16.97
N PRO A 65 -3.74 -5.00 -18.23
CA PRO A 65 -2.43 -5.43 -18.73
C PRO A 65 -1.28 -4.86 -17.88
N ASN A 66 -0.24 -5.66 -17.66
CA ASN A 66 0.96 -5.32 -16.89
C ASN A 66 0.73 -5.09 -15.38
N LEU A 67 -0.48 -5.34 -14.86
CA LEU A 67 -0.77 -5.28 -13.44
C LEU A 67 -1.03 -6.68 -12.90
N ARG A 68 -0.34 -7.02 -11.79
CA ARG A 68 -0.62 -8.18 -10.97
C ARG A 68 -0.98 -7.74 -9.55
N PHE A 69 -1.69 -8.61 -8.86
CA PHE A 69 -2.18 -8.31 -7.52
C PHE A 69 -1.96 -9.48 -6.56
N VAL A 70 -1.54 -9.15 -5.33
CA VAL A 70 -1.45 -10.10 -4.22
C VAL A 70 -2.44 -9.66 -3.14
N PRO A 71 -3.51 -10.44 -2.87
CA PRO A 71 -4.42 -10.16 -1.76
C PRO A 71 -3.74 -10.41 -0.41
N ALA A 72 -4.24 -9.76 0.64
CA ALA A 72 -3.69 -9.92 1.98
C ALA A 72 -3.87 -11.35 2.54
N GLY A 73 -4.91 -12.05 2.12
CA GLY A 73 -5.29 -13.34 2.68
C GLY A 73 -6.08 -13.20 3.99
N PRO A 74 -6.35 -14.33 4.66
CA PRO A 74 -7.03 -14.34 5.96
C PRO A 74 -6.23 -13.56 7.01
N THR A 75 -6.93 -12.85 7.91
CA THR A 75 -6.31 -12.09 8.99
C THR A 75 -5.54 -13.01 9.95
N PRO A 76 -4.21 -12.88 10.06
CA PRO A 76 -3.41 -13.70 10.95
C PRO A 76 -3.46 -13.17 12.40
N PRO A 77 -3.07 -13.98 13.41
CA PRO A 77 -2.99 -13.50 14.79
C PRO A 77 -1.86 -12.50 15.04
N ASN A 78 -0.82 -12.52 14.22
CA ASN A 78 0.42 -11.74 14.39
C ASN A 78 0.81 -10.94 13.12
N PRO A 79 -0.01 -9.98 12.65
CA PRO A 79 0.24 -9.26 11.39
C PRO A 79 1.61 -8.57 11.32
N ALA A 80 2.00 -7.84 12.39
CA ALA A 80 3.25 -7.08 12.43
C ALA A 80 4.50 -7.98 12.32
N GLU A 81 4.47 -9.17 12.93
CA GLU A 81 5.56 -10.15 12.84
C GLU A 81 5.72 -10.67 11.41
N LEU A 82 4.60 -10.95 10.73
CA LEU A 82 4.62 -11.45 9.36
C LEU A 82 5.16 -10.40 8.39
N VAL A 83 4.68 -9.16 8.44
CA VAL A 83 5.17 -8.10 7.54
C VAL A 83 6.59 -7.65 7.87
N GLY A 84 7.05 -7.85 9.10
CA GLY A 84 8.42 -7.58 9.53
C GLY A 84 9.37 -8.78 9.42
N SER A 85 8.92 -9.91 8.87
CA SER A 85 9.71 -11.14 8.79
C SER A 85 10.83 -11.04 7.74
N GLU A 86 11.86 -11.86 7.90
CA GLU A 86 12.92 -12.06 6.90
C GLU A 86 12.34 -12.51 5.56
N ARG A 87 11.34 -13.41 5.58
CA ARG A 87 10.64 -13.88 4.39
C ARG A 87 9.97 -12.73 3.61
N MET A 88 9.41 -11.72 4.29
CA MET A 88 8.85 -10.53 3.61
C MET A 88 9.96 -9.70 2.96
N ARG A 89 11.09 -9.50 3.65
CA ARG A 89 12.24 -8.76 3.13
C ARG A 89 12.80 -9.44 1.87
N ASP A 90 13.11 -10.73 1.96
CA ASP A 90 13.63 -11.50 0.82
C ASP A 90 12.66 -11.47 -0.38
N THR A 91 11.37 -11.49 -0.08
CA THR A 91 10.33 -11.37 -1.12
C THR A 91 10.40 -10.02 -1.82
N LEU A 92 10.46 -8.92 -1.07
CA LEU A 92 10.54 -7.58 -1.64
C LEU A 92 11.83 -7.38 -2.44
N GLU A 93 12.97 -7.90 -1.97
CA GLU A 93 14.23 -7.86 -2.72
C GLU A 93 14.12 -8.58 -4.07
N ARG A 94 13.57 -9.79 -4.10
CA ARG A 94 13.36 -10.52 -5.35
C ARG A 94 12.41 -9.79 -6.30
N LEU A 95 11.32 -9.22 -5.79
CA LEU A 95 10.32 -8.53 -6.60
C LEU A 95 10.85 -7.27 -7.28
N ARG A 96 11.91 -6.64 -6.77
CA ARG A 96 12.59 -5.49 -7.41
C ARG A 96 13.17 -5.85 -8.78
N ASP A 97 13.59 -7.09 -8.98
CA ASP A 97 14.13 -7.55 -10.27
C ASP A 97 13.01 -7.93 -11.25
N GLU A 98 11.87 -8.37 -10.74
CA GLU A 98 10.76 -8.87 -11.54
C GLU A 98 9.81 -7.76 -12.03
N TYR A 99 9.66 -6.68 -11.25
CA TYR A 99 8.69 -5.60 -11.51
C TYR A 99 9.37 -4.24 -11.57
N ASP A 100 8.84 -3.36 -12.42
CA ASP A 100 9.30 -1.96 -12.50
C ASP A 100 8.77 -1.15 -11.31
N PHE A 101 7.59 -1.54 -10.77
CA PHE A 101 6.99 -0.98 -9.57
C PHE A 101 6.33 -2.06 -8.71
N VAL A 102 6.70 -2.09 -7.43
CA VAL A 102 5.99 -2.83 -6.38
C VAL A 102 5.28 -1.81 -5.49
N ILE A 103 3.95 -1.81 -5.53
CA ILE A 103 3.12 -0.89 -4.74
C ILE A 103 2.54 -1.64 -3.55
N ILE A 104 2.79 -1.13 -2.36
CA ILE A 104 2.41 -1.75 -1.09
C ILE A 104 1.29 -0.93 -0.45
N ASP A 105 0.09 -1.52 -0.29
CA ASP A 105 -0.97 -0.95 0.57
C ASP A 105 -0.74 -1.37 2.02
N SER A 106 -0.67 -0.41 2.93
CA SER A 106 -0.36 -0.65 4.33
C SER A 106 -1.48 -0.17 5.25
N PRO A 107 -1.62 -0.74 6.46
CA PRO A 107 -2.53 -0.20 7.46
C PRO A 107 -2.12 1.22 7.89
N PRO A 108 -3.04 1.97 8.56
CA PRO A 108 -2.74 3.32 9.05
C PRO A 108 -1.51 3.36 9.96
N THR A 109 -0.66 4.37 9.80
CA THR A 109 0.66 4.49 10.44
C THR A 109 0.60 4.57 11.98
N LEU A 110 -0.34 5.34 12.53
CA LEU A 110 -0.33 5.66 13.97
C LEU A 110 -0.79 4.54 14.90
N PRO A 111 -1.84 3.74 14.59
CA PRO A 111 -2.32 2.73 15.52
C PRO A 111 -1.45 1.46 15.57
N VAL A 112 -0.59 1.22 14.57
CA VAL A 112 0.19 -0.02 14.45
C VAL A 112 1.56 0.23 13.84
N THR A 113 2.49 -0.72 14.06
CA THR A 113 3.89 -0.61 13.60
C THR A 113 4.09 -1.11 12.17
N ASP A 114 3.12 -1.80 11.59
CA ASP A 114 3.22 -2.49 10.29
C ASP A 114 3.66 -1.54 9.16
N ALA A 115 3.06 -0.33 9.09
CA ALA A 115 3.42 0.68 8.08
C ALA A 115 4.88 1.16 8.21
N VAL A 116 5.41 1.21 9.43
CA VAL A 116 6.81 1.57 9.69
C VAL A 116 7.75 0.46 9.25
N LEU A 117 7.41 -0.79 9.56
CA LEU A 117 8.20 -1.96 9.15
C LEU A 117 8.29 -2.06 7.62
N LEU A 118 7.15 -1.98 6.94
CA LEU A 118 7.08 -1.96 5.48
C LEU A 118 7.79 -0.76 4.85
N GLY A 119 7.65 0.43 5.46
CA GLY A 119 8.29 1.65 4.98
C GLY A 119 9.81 1.64 5.04
N ARG A 120 10.41 0.86 5.94
CA ARG A 120 11.87 0.69 6.00
C ARG A 120 12.43 -0.18 4.88
N GLU A 121 11.61 -1.08 4.35
CA GLU A 121 11.99 -1.97 3.25
C GLU A 121 11.66 -1.35 1.87
N ALA A 122 10.82 -0.31 1.83
CA ALA A 122 10.43 0.38 0.60
C ALA A 122 11.46 1.44 0.18
N ASP A 123 11.61 1.67 -1.13
CA ASP A 123 12.45 2.74 -1.68
C ASP A 123 11.88 4.13 -1.38
N GLY A 124 10.58 4.23 -1.11
CA GLY A 124 9.95 5.47 -0.69
C GLY A 124 8.50 5.30 -0.25
N VAL A 125 8.05 6.20 0.61
CA VAL A 125 6.71 6.20 1.19
C VAL A 125 5.96 7.47 0.85
N ILE A 126 4.70 7.34 0.44
CA ILE A 126 3.76 8.44 0.29
C ILE A 126 2.76 8.39 1.44
N LEU A 127 2.74 9.42 2.28
CA LEU A 127 1.76 9.53 3.36
C LEU A 127 0.41 10.02 2.81
N VAL A 128 -0.60 9.15 2.81
CA VAL A 128 -1.96 9.53 2.37
C VAL A 128 -2.75 10.06 3.55
N VAL A 129 -3.22 11.31 3.43
CA VAL A 129 -3.98 12.03 4.45
C VAL A 129 -5.41 12.25 3.97
N LYS A 130 -6.40 11.96 4.81
CA LYS A 130 -7.79 12.29 4.52
C LYS A 130 -8.04 13.76 4.87
N GLY A 131 -8.18 14.60 3.84
CA GLY A 131 -8.50 16.03 3.99
C GLY A 131 -9.81 16.23 4.76
N ASN A 132 -9.90 17.30 5.52
CA ASN A 132 -11.01 17.69 6.38
C ASN A 132 -11.32 16.79 7.59
N ASP A 133 -10.83 15.53 7.60
CA ASP A 133 -11.09 14.57 8.68
C ASP A 133 -9.86 14.32 9.57
N THR A 134 -8.64 14.45 9.02
CA THR A 134 -7.42 14.13 9.77
C THR A 134 -6.85 15.40 10.41
N PRO A 135 -6.82 15.51 11.75
CA PRO A 135 -6.17 16.62 12.45
C PRO A 135 -4.70 16.78 12.05
N ARG A 136 -4.25 18.01 11.87
CA ARG A 136 -2.85 18.32 11.48
C ARG A 136 -1.83 17.72 12.45
N GLU A 137 -2.18 17.63 13.71
CA GLU A 137 -1.35 17.03 14.76
C GLU A 137 -1.07 15.53 14.49
N LEU A 138 -2.10 14.78 14.08
CA LEU A 138 -1.94 13.37 13.73
C LEU A 138 -1.07 13.20 12.48
N VAL A 139 -1.20 14.10 11.50
CA VAL A 139 -0.33 14.09 10.31
C VAL A 139 1.13 14.32 10.70
N ARG A 140 1.40 15.29 11.58
CA ARG A 140 2.76 15.56 12.10
C ARG A 140 3.31 14.33 12.83
N ARG A 141 2.53 13.75 13.74
CA ARG A 141 2.94 12.54 14.48
C ARG A 141 3.26 11.37 13.55
N ALA A 142 2.44 11.11 12.52
CA ALA A 142 2.70 10.07 11.54
C ALA A 142 4.00 10.32 10.77
N ARG A 143 4.20 11.57 10.30
CA ARG A 143 5.45 12.00 9.65
C ARG A 143 6.66 11.78 10.56
N ASP A 144 6.59 12.25 11.80
CA ASP A 144 7.70 12.19 12.74
C ASP A 144 8.04 10.74 13.11
N GLN A 145 7.02 9.88 13.26
CA GLN A 145 7.21 8.44 13.50
C GLN A 145 7.93 7.76 12.33
N LEU A 146 7.52 8.03 11.10
CA LEU A 146 8.18 7.48 9.90
C LEU A 146 9.61 8.01 9.76
N SER A 147 9.81 9.32 9.97
CA SER A 147 11.13 9.96 9.89
C SER A 147 12.09 9.43 10.95
N GLN A 148 11.66 9.28 12.21
CA GLN A 148 12.46 8.71 13.30
C GLN A 148 12.84 7.25 13.04
N ALA A 149 12.02 6.51 12.32
CA ALA A 149 12.30 5.14 11.91
C ALA A 149 13.25 5.05 10.70
N GLY A 150 13.70 6.17 10.14
CA GLY A 150 14.58 6.22 8.96
C GLY A 150 13.87 5.94 7.65
N VAL A 151 12.52 6.05 7.61
CA VAL A 151 11.74 5.81 6.39
C VAL A 151 11.93 6.96 5.41
N HIS A 152 12.25 6.65 4.15
CA HIS A 152 12.37 7.64 3.08
C HIS A 152 11.00 8.12 2.63
N MET A 153 10.61 9.32 3.04
CA MET A 153 9.34 9.92 2.64
C MET A 153 9.45 10.71 1.34
N LEU A 154 8.74 10.28 0.30
CA LEU A 154 8.63 10.97 -0.99
C LEU A 154 7.73 12.21 -0.90
N GLY A 155 6.72 12.17 -0.02
CA GLY A 155 5.77 13.27 0.15
C GLY A 155 4.48 12.85 0.82
N ALA A 156 3.48 13.74 0.75
CA ALA A 156 2.14 13.47 1.24
C ALA A 156 1.09 13.77 0.16
N LEU A 157 0.04 12.96 0.12
CA LEU A 157 -1.12 13.12 -0.75
C LEU A 157 -2.35 13.41 0.10
N ILE A 158 -3.02 14.53 -0.15
CA ILE A 158 -4.26 14.87 0.54
C ILE A 158 -5.43 14.34 -0.29
N ASN A 159 -6.20 13.46 0.30
CA ASN A 159 -7.39 12.87 -0.28
C ASN A 159 -8.66 13.51 0.29
N ASN A 160 -9.78 13.44 -0.45
CA ASN A 160 -11.09 13.92 0.00
C ASN A 160 -11.10 15.41 0.39
N VAL A 161 -10.52 16.26 -0.47
CA VAL A 161 -10.54 17.72 -0.31
C VAL A 161 -11.87 18.26 -0.82
N ASN A 162 -12.58 19.09 -0.03
CA ASN A 162 -13.78 19.77 -0.49
C ASN A 162 -13.46 20.76 -1.60
N ARG A 163 -14.35 20.94 -2.57
CA ARG A 163 -14.17 21.82 -3.75
C ARG A 163 -13.76 23.28 -3.46
N GLY A 164 -13.97 23.78 -2.22
CA GLY A 164 -13.55 25.13 -1.81
C GLY A 164 -12.03 25.35 -1.72
N TRP A 165 -11.21 24.29 -1.72
CA TRP A 165 -9.76 24.42 -1.72
C TRP A 165 -9.17 24.71 -3.11
N GLY A 166 -9.88 24.35 -4.18
CA GLY A 166 -9.46 24.64 -5.56
C GLY A 166 -9.45 26.14 -5.88
N GLU A 167 -10.35 26.91 -5.26
CA GLU A 167 -10.40 28.38 -5.39
C GLU A 167 -9.27 29.08 -4.63
N LEU A 168 -8.77 28.50 -3.54
CA LEU A 168 -7.71 29.11 -2.71
C LEU A 168 -6.31 28.99 -3.36
N TYR A 169 -6.11 28.03 -4.24
CA TYR A 169 -4.82 27.76 -4.93
C TYR A 169 -4.83 28.06 -6.42
N GLY A 170 -5.86 28.73 -6.96
CA GLY A 170 -5.88 29.24 -8.33
C GLY A 170 -6.01 28.18 -9.44
N TYR A 171 -6.35 26.93 -9.12
CA TYR A 171 -6.59 25.85 -10.11
C TYR A 171 -8.03 25.77 -10.60
N GLY A 172 -8.73 26.87 -10.58
CA GLY A 172 -10.09 26.98 -11.06
C GLY A 172 -10.16 27.81 -12.33
N ARG A 173 -10.00 27.16 -13.50
CA ARG A 173 -10.48 27.52 -14.86
C ARG A 173 -9.41 27.19 -15.91
N TYR A 174 -9.53 26.01 -16.46
CA TYR A 174 -9.23 25.76 -17.86
C TYR A 174 -10.42 25.01 -18.45
#